data_165280fa9cd162fabaab7533697590c2
#
_entry.id   165280fa9cd162fabaab7533697590c2
#
_cell.length_a   1.000
_cell.length_b   1.000
_cell.length_c   1.000
_cell.angle_alpha   90.00
_cell.angle_beta   90.00
_cell.angle_gamma   90.00
#
_symmetry.space_group_name_H-M   'P 1'
#
loop_
_entity.id
_entity.type
_entity.pdbx_description
1 polymer ?
#
loop_
_entity_poly.entity_id
_entity_poly.type
_entity_poly.pdbx_seq_one_letter_code
_entity_poly.pdbx_strand_id
1 'polypeptide(L)'
;MNPIIGSIVALVTPMHEDGSVDYDGLRALIDWHIAEGTDCIGVVGTTGESPTVTVDEHCEIIKVAVQHAAGRVPIMAGCGANATAEAIELSRYAKAVGADCTLQVVPYYNKPSQEGIYRHFKAIAEAVDLPHVLYNVPGRTVADVQHDTVVRLAQVPGIVGIKEATGNIERAAWLIKHAPKGFSIYSGDDGTAVALMLLGGHGNVSVTANVAPKLMHELCIAAVEGDARKATALHMRLLSLHRELFCEPSPAPAKWALSRLGRCRPDVRLPITPLTDAGQQRVDAALRDAGLL
;
A
#
# COMPACT_ATOMS: atom_id res chain seq x y z
N MET A 1 -15.45 -4.12 -10.61
CA MET A 1 -14.76 -2.86 -10.31
C MET A 1 -13.88 -2.48 -11.48
N ASN A 2 -13.87 -1.22 -11.91
CA ASN A 2 -12.85 -0.76 -12.85
C ASN A 2 -11.48 -0.79 -12.16
N PRO A 3 -10.38 -1.06 -12.89
CA PRO A 3 -9.04 -0.97 -12.31
C PRO A 3 -8.80 0.39 -11.65
N ILE A 4 -8.20 0.40 -10.47
CA ILE A 4 -7.68 1.63 -9.87
C ILE A 4 -6.43 2.00 -10.66
N ILE A 5 -6.38 3.21 -11.20
CA ILE A 5 -5.23 3.70 -11.97
C ILE A 5 -4.58 4.83 -11.20
N GLY A 6 -3.26 4.78 -11.04
CA GLY A 6 -2.53 5.90 -10.45
C GLY A 6 -1.88 5.60 -9.10
N SER A 7 -1.91 6.57 -8.20
CA SER A 7 -1.25 6.53 -6.89
C SER A 7 -2.21 6.02 -5.81
N ILE A 8 -1.85 4.89 -5.22
CA ILE A 8 -2.54 4.32 -4.05
C ILE A 8 -1.64 4.59 -2.84
N VAL A 9 -2.10 5.38 -1.87
CA VAL A 9 -1.30 5.57 -0.67
C VAL A 9 -1.40 4.35 0.25
N ALA A 10 -0.25 3.82 0.71
CA ALA A 10 -0.21 2.91 1.86
C ALA A 10 -0.23 3.77 3.13
N LEU A 11 -1.42 4.19 3.55
CA LEU A 11 -1.58 5.23 4.57
C LEU A 11 -1.04 4.77 5.93
N VAL A 12 -0.33 5.67 6.61
CA VAL A 12 0.04 5.47 8.02
C VAL A 12 -1.22 5.49 8.90
N THR A 13 -1.18 4.82 10.04
CA THR A 13 -2.21 4.97 11.08
C THR A 13 -1.71 6.01 12.10
N PRO A 14 -2.29 7.22 12.16
CA PRO A 14 -1.92 8.20 13.17
C PRO A 14 -2.16 7.67 14.59
N MET A 15 -1.26 7.99 15.50
CA MET A 15 -1.32 7.55 16.89
C MET A 15 -1.00 8.70 17.84
N HIS A 16 -1.60 8.67 19.03
CA HIS A 16 -1.22 9.51 20.16
C HIS A 16 0.05 8.98 20.83
N GLU A 17 0.62 9.77 21.75
CA GLU A 17 1.84 9.42 22.48
C GLU A 17 1.69 8.16 23.34
N ASP A 18 0.49 7.89 23.84
CA ASP A 18 0.16 6.67 24.58
C ASP A 18 -0.03 5.43 23.69
N GLY A 19 0.12 5.60 22.38
CA GLY A 19 -0.06 4.56 21.37
C GLY A 19 -1.51 4.33 20.96
N SER A 20 -2.51 5.02 21.50
CA SER A 20 -3.89 4.92 21.03
C SER A 20 -4.04 5.50 19.61
N VAL A 21 -5.00 4.98 18.84
CA VAL A 21 -5.24 5.44 17.47
C VAL A 21 -5.85 6.82 17.47
N ASP A 22 -5.24 7.75 16.73
CA ASP A 22 -5.76 9.10 16.48
C ASP A 22 -6.72 9.09 15.28
N TYR A 23 -8.00 8.85 15.54
CA TYR A 23 -9.02 8.82 14.48
C TYR A 23 -9.31 10.18 13.86
N ASP A 24 -9.08 11.28 14.56
CA ASP A 24 -9.24 12.62 14.00
C ASP A 24 -8.07 12.95 13.06
N GLY A 25 -6.87 12.58 13.45
CA GLY A 25 -5.70 12.61 12.56
C GLY A 25 -5.88 11.74 11.32
N LEU A 26 -6.49 10.56 11.45
CA LEU A 26 -6.81 9.70 10.31
C LEU A 26 -7.78 10.39 9.33
N ARG A 27 -8.84 11.01 9.83
CA ARG A 27 -9.80 11.78 9.00
C ARG A 27 -9.13 12.94 8.29
N ALA A 28 -8.28 13.69 9.01
CA ALA A 28 -7.53 14.80 8.45
C ALA A 28 -6.56 14.36 7.33
N LEU A 29 -5.87 13.23 7.50
CA LEU A 29 -5.03 12.65 6.44
C LEU A 29 -5.85 12.23 5.22
N ILE A 30 -7.00 11.59 5.41
CA ILE A 30 -7.89 11.20 4.30
C ILE A 30 -8.34 12.43 3.52
N ASP A 31 -8.79 13.49 4.18
CA ASP A 31 -9.19 14.73 3.52
C ASP A 31 -8.03 15.38 2.75
N TRP A 32 -6.84 15.39 3.33
CA TRP A 32 -5.66 15.89 2.65
C TRP A 32 -5.32 15.09 1.40
N HIS A 33 -5.33 13.76 1.48
CA HIS A 33 -5.11 12.89 0.32
C HIS A 33 -6.13 13.11 -0.79
N ILE A 34 -7.40 13.29 -0.45
CA ILE A 34 -8.48 13.60 -1.40
C ILE A 34 -8.20 14.94 -2.08
N ALA A 35 -7.85 15.97 -1.30
CA ALA A 35 -7.55 17.31 -1.82
C ALA A 35 -6.33 17.34 -2.75
N GLU A 36 -5.34 16.47 -2.51
CA GLU A 36 -4.12 16.36 -3.31
C GLU A 36 -4.25 15.39 -4.51
N GLY A 37 -5.41 14.76 -4.70
CA GLY A 37 -5.71 13.94 -5.87
C GLY A 37 -5.25 12.48 -5.78
N THR A 38 -5.03 11.94 -4.59
CA THR A 38 -4.72 10.50 -4.42
C THR A 38 -5.83 9.65 -5.04
N ASP A 39 -5.45 8.64 -5.84
CA ASP A 39 -6.39 7.84 -6.62
C ASP A 39 -7.06 6.72 -5.82
N CYS A 40 -6.43 6.26 -4.74
CA CYS A 40 -7.00 5.31 -3.78
C CYS A 40 -6.25 5.39 -2.44
N ILE A 41 -6.96 5.16 -1.34
CA ILE A 41 -6.38 5.14 -0.01
C ILE A 41 -6.37 3.70 0.53
N GLY A 42 -5.17 3.15 0.71
CA GLY A 42 -4.95 1.87 1.36
C GLY A 42 -4.77 2.06 2.87
N VAL A 43 -5.63 1.46 3.68
CA VAL A 43 -5.59 1.54 5.15
C VAL A 43 -5.22 0.22 5.80
N VAL A 44 -4.64 0.28 6.96
CA VAL A 44 -4.24 -0.88 7.80
C VAL A 44 -3.43 -1.93 7.03
N GLY A 45 -2.60 -1.49 6.09
CA GLY A 45 -1.54 -2.31 5.51
C GLY A 45 -0.31 -2.32 6.43
N THR A 46 0.83 -2.78 5.91
CA THR A 46 2.10 -2.80 6.65
C THR A 46 2.49 -1.40 7.17
N THR A 47 2.38 -0.38 6.32
CA THR A 47 2.67 1.03 6.68
C THR A 47 1.66 1.57 7.70
N GLY A 48 0.44 1.05 7.70
CA GLY A 48 -0.60 1.35 8.69
C GLY A 48 -0.46 0.55 9.99
N GLU A 49 0.68 -0.12 10.23
CA GLU A 49 1.00 -0.87 11.45
C GLU A 49 0.00 -1.99 11.77
N SER A 50 -0.55 -2.66 10.74
CA SER A 50 -1.51 -3.76 10.91
C SER A 50 -1.08 -4.84 11.92
N PRO A 51 0.21 -5.20 12.09
CA PRO A 51 0.61 -6.20 13.07
C PRO A 51 0.48 -5.77 14.53
N THR A 52 0.36 -4.49 14.84
CA THR A 52 0.37 -3.94 16.20
C THR A 52 -0.93 -3.26 16.62
N VAL A 53 -1.86 -3.07 15.70
CA VAL A 53 -3.24 -2.70 16.03
C VAL A 53 -4.03 -3.95 16.43
N THR A 54 -4.92 -3.82 17.41
CA THR A 54 -5.81 -4.92 17.77
C THR A 54 -6.83 -5.18 16.66
N VAL A 55 -7.50 -6.34 16.65
CA VAL A 55 -8.54 -6.64 15.66
C VAL A 55 -9.66 -5.61 15.69
N ASP A 56 -10.06 -5.16 16.88
CA ASP A 56 -11.10 -4.14 17.04
C ASP A 56 -10.67 -2.79 16.47
N GLU A 57 -9.43 -2.34 16.73
CA GLU A 57 -8.85 -1.13 16.15
C GLU A 57 -8.72 -1.26 14.62
N HIS A 58 -8.27 -2.42 14.13
CA HIS A 58 -8.15 -2.72 12.70
C HIS A 58 -9.50 -2.53 11.99
N CYS A 59 -10.54 -3.13 12.53
CA CYS A 59 -11.90 -3.00 12.03
C CYS A 59 -12.39 -1.54 12.10
N GLU A 60 -12.19 -0.86 13.23
CA GLU A 60 -12.64 0.53 13.38
C GLU A 60 -11.89 1.49 12.45
N ILE A 61 -10.59 1.30 12.20
CA ILE A 61 -9.83 2.10 11.23
C ILE A 61 -10.42 1.96 9.81
N ILE A 62 -10.74 0.73 9.37
CA ILE A 62 -11.38 0.51 8.06
C ILE A 62 -12.73 1.22 8.00
N LYS A 63 -13.56 1.06 9.01
CA LYS A 63 -14.89 1.67 9.10
C LYS A 63 -14.81 3.20 9.06
N VAL A 64 -13.95 3.80 9.89
CA VAL A 64 -13.76 5.26 9.92
C VAL A 64 -13.27 5.76 8.56
N ALA A 65 -12.33 5.06 7.92
CA ALA A 65 -11.83 5.45 6.60
C ALA A 65 -12.94 5.42 5.54
N VAL A 66 -13.71 4.34 5.46
CA VAL A 66 -14.82 4.20 4.50
C VAL A 66 -15.89 5.28 4.74
N GLN A 67 -16.33 5.44 5.98
CA GLN A 67 -17.36 6.41 6.34
C GLN A 67 -16.91 7.85 6.08
N HIS A 68 -15.65 8.18 6.40
CA HIS A 68 -15.14 9.52 6.20
C HIS A 68 -14.83 9.82 4.73
N ALA A 69 -14.28 8.88 3.98
CA ALA A 69 -14.10 9.04 2.54
C ALA A 69 -15.44 9.25 1.81
N ALA A 70 -16.51 8.60 2.26
CA ALA A 70 -17.86 8.76 1.76
C ALA A 70 -17.98 8.70 0.22
N GLY A 71 -17.21 7.77 -0.41
CA GLY A 71 -17.17 7.59 -1.86
C GLY A 71 -16.39 8.66 -2.64
N ARG A 72 -15.74 9.63 -1.98
CA ARG A 72 -14.91 10.65 -2.63
C ARG A 72 -13.60 10.09 -3.21
N VAL A 73 -13.14 8.98 -2.67
CA VAL A 73 -11.95 8.22 -3.10
C VAL A 73 -12.15 6.76 -2.73
N PRO A 74 -11.71 5.79 -3.55
CA PRO A 74 -11.77 4.37 -3.21
C PRO A 74 -10.94 4.04 -1.96
N ILE A 75 -11.45 3.12 -1.13
CA ILE A 75 -10.73 2.59 0.05
C ILE A 75 -10.33 1.13 -0.18
N MET A 76 -9.04 0.87 -0.11
CA MET A 76 -8.43 -0.47 -0.13
C MET A 76 -8.11 -0.90 1.29
N ALA A 77 -8.83 -1.87 1.83
CA ALA A 77 -8.63 -2.36 3.19
C ALA A 77 -7.54 -3.44 3.25
N GLY A 78 -6.52 -3.27 4.09
CA GLY A 78 -5.55 -4.33 4.39
C GLY A 78 -6.23 -5.44 5.19
N CYS A 79 -6.46 -6.61 4.60
CA CYS A 79 -7.16 -7.74 5.24
C CYS A 79 -6.34 -9.04 5.23
N GLY A 80 -5.10 -9.00 4.71
CA GLY A 80 -4.25 -10.19 4.63
C GLY A 80 -3.75 -10.62 6.01
N ALA A 81 -3.80 -11.93 6.24
CA ALA A 81 -3.27 -12.59 7.43
C ALA A 81 -2.56 -13.89 7.04
N ASN A 82 -1.77 -14.46 7.94
CA ASN A 82 -1.15 -15.76 7.72
C ASN A 82 -2.07 -16.96 8.08
N ALA A 83 -3.24 -16.68 8.64
CA ALA A 83 -4.34 -17.62 8.84
C ALA A 83 -5.48 -17.30 7.86
N THR A 84 -5.89 -18.31 7.06
CA THR A 84 -6.94 -18.12 6.05
C THR A 84 -8.28 -17.68 6.68
N ALA A 85 -8.64 -18.23 7.84
CA ALA A 85 -9.88 -17.88 8.53
C ALA A 85 -9.89 -16.38 8.95
N GLU A 86 -8.80 -15.89 9.50
CA GLU A 86 -8.66 -14.48 9.90
C GLU A 86 -8.76 -13.53 8.68
N ALA A 87 -8.07 -13.87 7.58
CA ALA A 87 -8.15 -13.07 6.34
C ALA A 87 -9.59 -13.03 5.78
N ILE A 88 -10.35 -14.12 5.90
CA ILE A 88 -11.77 -14.17 5.51
C ILE A 88 -12.61 -13.29 6.43
N GLU A 89 -12.41 -13.34 7.75
CA GLU A 89 -13.15 -12.53 8.72
C GLU A 89 -12.93 -11.04 8.52
N LEU A 90 -11.67 -10.60 8.38
CA LEU A 90 -11.32 -9.22 8.09
C LEU A 90 -11.91 -8.74 6.76
N SER A 91 -11.88 -9.61 5.72
CA SER A 91 -12.44 -9.29 4.41
C SER A 91 -13.98 -9.19 4.45
N ARG A 92 -14.66 -10.02 5.25
CA ARG A 92 -16.10 -9.92 5.49
C ARG A 92 -16.47 -8.61 6.16
N TYR A 93 -15.67 -8.22 7.16
CA TYR A 93 -15.88 -6.95 7.83
C TYR A 93 -15.68 -5.77 6.87
N ALA A 94 -14.57 -5.77 6.11
CA ALA A 94 -14.30 -4.72 5.11
C ALA A 94 -15.45 -4.58 4.10
N LYS A 95 -15.99 -5.70 3.60
CA LYS A 95 -17.19 -5.73 2.74
C LYS A 95 -18.41 -5.12 3.44
N ALA A 96 -18.66 -5.53 4.68
CA ALA A 96 -19.84 -5.09 5.44
C ALA A 96 -19.84 -3.59 5.70
N VAL A 97 -18.68 -2.96 5.90
CA VAL A 97 -18.57 -1.51 6.10
C VAL A 97 -18.45 -0.71 4.81
N GLY A 98 -18.34 -1.37 3.64
CA GLY A 98 -18.37 -0.73 2.33
C GLY A 98 -16.99 -0.36 1.75
N ALA A 99 -15.93 -1.07 2.11
CA ALA A 99 -14.64 -0.93 1.42
C ALA A 99 -14.76 -1.35 -0.06
N ASP A 100 -13.99 -0.71 -0.94
CA ASP A 100 -14.06 -0.96 -2.39
C ASP A 100 -13.29 -2.22 -2.81
N CYS A 101 -12.19 -2.52 -2.12
CA CYS A 101 -11.39 -3.73 -2.33
C CYS A 101 -10.55 -4.05 -1.10
N THR A 102 -9.92 -5.22 -1.10
CA THR A 102 -8.96 -5.62 -0.07
C THR A 102 -7.55 -5.76 -0.61
N LEU A 103 -6.56 -5.55 0.26
CA LEU A 103 -5.15 -5.89 0.04
C LEU A 103 -4.81 -7.13 0.86
N GLN A 104 -4.40 -8.22 0.18
CA GLN A 104 -4.17 -9.54 0.75
C GLN A 104 -2.69 -9.90 0.70
N VAL A 105 -1.96 -9.70 1.80
CA VAL A 105 -0.55 -10.06 1.87
C VAL A 105 -0.36 -11.58 1.81
N VAL A 106 0.69 -12.03 1.13
CA VAL A 106 1.12 -13.44 1.13
C VAL A 106 1.33 -13.89 2.58
N PRO A 107 0.81 -15.09 2.98
CA PRO A 107 0.97 -15.59 4.33
C PRO A 107 2.44 -15.57 4.78
N TYR A 108 2.71 -14.82 5.83
CA TYR A 108 4.03 -14.60 6.41
C TYR A 108 4.33 -15.61 7.52
N TYR A 109 5.62 -15.86 7.80
CA TYR A 109 6.11 -16.67 8.91
C TYR A 109 5.93 -18.18 8.73
N ASN A 110 4.72 -18.69 8.43
CA ASN A 110 4.39 -20.12 8.29
C ASN A 110 4.84 -20.76 6.97
N LYS A 111 5.40 -19.98 6.03
CA LYS A 111 6.04 -20.44 4.78
C LYS A 111 5.22 -21.46 3.99
N PRO A 112 4.00 -21.15 3.55
CA PRO A 112 3.20 -22.09 2.79
C PRO A 112 3.85 -22.44 1.43
N SER A 113 3.55 -23.63 0.92
CA SER A 113 3.89 -24.00 -0.47
C SER A 113 3.11 -23.14 -1.47
N GLN A 114 3.51 -23.15 -2.75
CA GLN A 114 2.78 -22.45 -3.81
C GLN A 114 1.33 -22.89 -3.92
N GLU A 115 1.06 -24.18 -3.75
CA GLU A 115 -0.31 -24.71 -3.71
C GLU A 115 -1.06 -24.24 -2.45
N GLY A 116 -0.38 -24.12 -1.31
CA GLY A 116 -0.95 -23.55 -0.09
C GLY A 116 -1.32 -22.07 -0.28
N ILE A 117 -0.45 -21.27 -0.90
CA ILE A 117 -0.71 -19.87 -1.24
C ILE A 117 -1.92 -19.78 -2.19
N TYR A 118 -1.96 -20.61 -3.24
CA TYR A 118 -3.08 -20.64 -4.18
C TYR A 118 -4.40 -20.93 -3.48
N ARG A 119 -4.46 -21.99 -2.65
CA ARG A 119 -5.68 -22.37 -1.93
C ARG A 119 -6.11 -21.30 -0.90
N HIS A 120 -5.15 -20.66 -0.24
CA HIS A 120 -5.41 -19.58 0.71
C HIS A 120 -6.17 -18.43 0.03
N PHE A 121 -5.62 -17.86 -1.05
CA PHE A 121 -6.25 -16.73 -1.73
C PHE A 121 -7.55 -17.12 -2.44
N LYS A 122 -7.61 -18.32 -3.02
CA LYS A 122 -8.83 -18.85 -3.62
C LYS A 122 -9.96 -18.95 -2.59
N ALA A 123 -9.68 -19.49 -1.39
CA ALA A 123 -10.67 -19.61 -0.32
C ALA A 123 -11.17 -18.25 0.15
N ILE A 124 -10.31 -17.21 0.23
CA ILE A 124 -10.73 -15.84 0.56
C ILE A 124 -11.68 -15.30 -0.50
N ALA A 125 -11.32 -15.41 -1.78
CA ALA A 125 -12.13 -14.90 -2.89
C ALA A 125 -13.48 -15.62 -3.01
N GLU A 126 -13.52 -16.94 -2.76
CA GLU A 126 -14.77 -17.72 -2.75
C GLU A 126 -15.67 -17.40 -1.55
N ALA A 127 -15.08 -17.02 -0.40
CA ALA A 127 -15.82 -16.72 0.83
C ALA A 127 -16.39 -15.29 0.88
N VAL A 128 -15.79 -14.36 0.13
CA VAL A 128 -16.12 -12.93 0.22
C VAL A 128 -16.18 -12.31 -1.17
N ASP A 129 -17.38 -11.98 -1.61
CA ASP A 129 -17.64 -11.29 -2.88
C ASP A 129 -17.25 -9.79 -2.74
N LEU A 130 -15.96 -9.52 -2.81
CA LEU A 130 -15.31 -8.22 -2.82
C LEU A 130 -14.04 -8.33 -3.68
N PRO A 131 -13.63 -7.33 -4.45
CA PRO A 131 -12.37 -7.39 -5.18
C PRO A 131 -11.16 -7.53 -4.25
N HIS A 132 -10.27 -8.49 -4.56
CA HIS A 132 -9.06 -8.76 -3.79
C HIS A 132 -7.82 -8.46 -4.63
N VAL A 133 -6.91 -7.64 -4.08
CA VAL A 133 -5.58 -7.39 -4.64
C VAL A 133 -4.56 -8.18 -3.82
N LEU A 134 -3.83 -9.08 -4.47
CA LEU A 134 -2.75 -9.83 -3.84
C LEU A 134 -1.60 -8.89 -3.46
N TYR A 135 -0.82 -9.25 -2.44
CA TYR A 135 0.35 -8.47 -2.06
C TYR A 135 1.56 -9.37 -1.82
N ASN A 136 2.56 -9.24 -2.68
CA ASN A 136 3.81 -9.97 -2.62
C ASN A 136 4.95 -9.09 -2.13
N VAL A 137 5.57 -9.46 -1.01
CA VAL A 137 6.67 -8.72 -0.37
C VAL A 137 7.63 -9.66 0.35
N PRO A 138 8.35 -10.52 -0.38
CA PRO A 138 9.15 -11.59 0.23
C PRO A 138 10.23 -11.11 1.20
N GLY A 139 10.70 -9.88 1.07
CA GLY A 139 11.61 -9.27 2.05
C GLY A 139 11.02 -9.11 3.45
N ARG A 140 9.68 -9.14 3.59
CA ARG A 140 8.97 -9.09 4.88
C ARG A 140 8.33 -10.41 5.26
N THR A 141 7.75 -11.10 4.28
CA THR A 141 6.96 -12.32 4.52
C THR A 141 7.79 -13.59 4.51
N VAL A 142 9.00 -13.56 3.95
CA VAL A 142 9.85 -14.72 3.59
C VAL A 142 9.17 -15.61 2.51
N ALA A 143 7.86 -15.78 2.56
CA ALA A 143 7.11 -16.44 1.51
C ALA A 143 7.01 -15.53 0.27
N ASP A 144 7.22 -16.12 -0.92
CA ASP A 144 7.16 -15.45 -2.22
C ASP A 144 6.15 -16.18 -3.11
N VAL A 145 5.06 -15.51 -3.51
CA VAL A 145 4.15 -16.07 -4.50
C VAL A 145 4.79 -16.02 -5.88
N GLN A 146 5.11 -17.17 -6.44
CA GLN A 146 5.76 -17.26 -7.76
C GLN A 146 4.81 -16.76 -8.87
N HIS A 147 5.39 -16.18 -9.91
CA HIS A 147 4.63 -15.58 -11.01
C HIS A 147 3.61 -16.55 -11.65
N ASP A 148 3.93 -17.84 -11.81
CA ASP A 148 2.98 -18.84 -12.33
C ASP A 148 1.78 -19.05 -11.39
N THR A 149 2.01 -19.00 -10.08
CA THR A 149 0.94 -19.05 -9.08
C THR A 149 0.05 -17.80 -9.16
N VAL A 150 0.65 -16.61 -9.39
CA VAL A 150 -0.11 -15.37 -9.60
C VAL A 150 -1.00 -15.48 -10.84
N VAL A 151 -0.48 -15.98 -11.96
CA VAL A 151 -1.27 -16.15 -13.20
C VAL A 151 -2.42 -17.16 -13.01
N ARG A 152 -2.21 -18.22 -12.23
CA ARG A 152 -3.31 -19.14 -11.83
C ARG A 152 -4.35 -18.44 -10.98
N LEU A 153 -3.93 -17.63 -9.99
CA LEU A 153 -4.81 -16.85 -9.12
C LEU A 153 -5.59 -15.78 -9.88
N ALA A 154 -5.00 -15.18 -10.90
CA ALA A 154 -5.66 -14.20 -11.76
C ALA A 154 -6.85 -14.76 -12.57
N GLN A 155 -7.01 -16.11 -12.63
CA GLN A 155 -8.18 -16.77 -13.20
C GLN A 155 -9.31 -16.99 -12.18
N VAL A 156 -9.05 -16.75 -10.89
CA VAL A 156 -10.05 -16.93 -9.83
C VAL A 156 -10.95 -15.68 -9.76
N PRO A 157 -12.28 -15.83 -9.92
CA PRO A 157 -13.20 -14.71 -9.77
C PRO A 157 -13.00 -13.98 -8.42
N GLY A 158 -13.01 -12.66 -8.45
CA GLY A 158 -12.79 -11.84 -7.26
C GLY A 158 -11.31 -11.45 -7.01
N ILE A 159 -10.34 -12.16 -7.59
CA ILE A 159 -8.93 -11.73 -7.53
C ILE A 159 -8.66 -10.82 -8.74
N VAL A 160 -8.46 -9.53 -8.49
CA VAL A 160 -8.47 -8.51 -9.52
C VAL A 160 -7.10 -7.88 -9.80
N GLY A 161 -6.09 -8.19 -9.02
CA GLY A 161 -4.75 -7.60 -9.21
C GLY A 161 -3.72 -8.08 -8.20
N ILE A 162 -2.52 -7.55 -8.35
CA ILE A 162 -1.39 -7.76 -7.45
C ILE A 162 -0.62 -6.46 -7.20
N LYS A 163 -0.24 -6.24 -5.94
CA LYS A 163 0.84 -5.35 -5.53
C LYS A 163 2.13 -6.16 -5.50
N GLU A 164 3.00 -5.93 -6.46
CA GLU A 164 4.31 -6.57 -6.57
C GLU A 164 5.39 -5.67 -5.96
N ALA A 165 5.93 -6.07 -4.82
CA ALA A 165 6.86 -5.28 -4.04
C ALA A 165 8.26 -5.91 -3.93
N THR A 166 8.65 -6.73 -4.92
CA THR A 166 10.02 -7.25 -4.99
C THR A 166 11.02 -6.24 -5.56
N GLY A 167 10.55 -5.19 -6.27
CA GLY A 167 11.41 -4.30 -7.05
C GLY A 167 11.98 -4.95 -8.31
N ASN A 168 11.63 -6.19 -8.61
CA ASN A 168 12.14 -6.92 -9.77
C ASN A 168 11.32 -6.59 -11.03
N ILE A 169 11.89 -5.75 -11.91
CA ILE A 169 11.24 -5.30 -13.14
C ILE A 169 11.04 -6.41 -14.17
N GLU A 170 11.97 -7.36 -14.27
CA GLU A 170 11.80 -8.53 -15.15
C GLU A 170 10.57 -9.35 -14.75
N ARG A 171 10.41 -9.62 -13.45
CA ARG A 171 9.23 -10.28 -12.91
C ARG A 171 7.94 -9.51 -13.19
N ALA A 172 7.96 -8.20 -13.00
CA ALA A 172 6.82 -7.34 -13.31
C ALA A 172 6.45 -7.40 -14.81
N ALA A 173 7.43 -7.32 -15.70
CA ALA A 173 7.23 -7.44 -17.15
C ALA A 173 6.65 -8.80 -17.54
N TRP A 174 7.12 -9.88 -16.88
CA TRP A 174 6.60 -11.23 -17.09
C TRP A 174 5.12 -11.33 -16.68
N LEU A 175 4.75 -10.77 -15.51
CA LEU A 175 3.37 -10.73 -15.04
C LEU A 175 2.47 -9.91 -15.98
N ILE A 176 2.91 -8.73 -16.42
CA ILE A 176 2.19 -7.87 -17.37
C ILE A 176 1.91 -8.63 -18.68
N LYS A 177 2.87 -9.41 -19.15
CA LYS A 177 2.74 -10.19 -20.40
C LYS A 177 1.74 -11.35 -20.28
N HIS A 178 1.66 -12.02 -19.12
CA HIS A 178 0.96 -13.30 -18.98
C HIS A 178 -0.33 -13.22 -18.15
N ALA A 179 -0.55 -12.14 -17.41
CA ALA A 179 -1.80 -11.94 -16.68
C ALA A 179 -2.97 -11.74 -17.67
N PRO A 180 -4.18 -12.19 -17.32
CA PRO A 180 -5.34 -12.01 -18.16
C PRO A 180 -5.71 -10.52 -18.25
N LYS A 181 -6.35 -10.15 -19.36
CA LYS A 181 -6.87 -8.78 -19.53
C LYS A 181 -7.79 -8.40 -18.38
N GLY A 182 -7.56 -7.23 -17.79
CA GLY A 182 -8.34 -6.72 -16.65
C GLY A 182 -7.76 -7.08 -15.28
N PHE A 183 -6.68 -7.86 -15.22
CA PHE A 183 -5.93 -8.08 -13.98
C PHE A 183 -4.92 -6.93 -13.78
N SER A 184 -5.02 -6.24 -12.66
CA SER A 184 -4.19 -5.05 -12.39
C SER A 184 -2.86 -5.43 -11.75
N ILE A 185 -1.79 -4.80 -12.23
CA ILE A 185 -0.44 -4.97 -11.67
C ILE A 185 0.04 -3.63 -11.16
N TYR A 186 0.21 -3.53 -9.84
CA TYR A 186 0.69 -2.35 -9.14
C TYR A 186 2.11 -2.58 -8.64
N SER A 187 2.95 -1.56 -8.70
CA SER A 187 4.19 -1.57 -7.94
C SER A 187 3.90 -1.45 -6.44
N GLY A 188 4.71 -2.10 -5.64
CA GLY A 188 4.79 -1.89 -4.18
C GLY A 188 6.14 -1.35 -3.75
N ASP A 189 6.96 -0.92 -4.71
CA ASP A 189 8.30 -0.41 -4.51
C ASP A 189 8.46 0.94 -5.22
N ASP A 190 8.52 2.03 -4.46
CA ASP A 190 8.54 3.40 -4.97
C ASP A 190 9.72 3.66 -5.91
N GLY A 191 10.89 3.05 -5.63
CA GLY A 191 12.11 3.25 -6.40
C GLY A 191 12.04 2.69 -7.83
N THR A 192 11.25 1.65 -8.08
CA THR A 192 11.12 1.00 -9.40
C THR A 192 9.74 1.20 -10.05
N ALA A 193 8.84 1.90 -9.39
CA ALA A 193 7.44 2.04 -9.80
C ALA A 193 7.27 2.61 -11.22
N VAL A 194 8.05 3.66 -11.57
CA VAL A 194 7.98 4.28 -12.90
C VAL A 194 8.29 3.27 -13.99
N ALA A 195 9.34 2.45 -13.81
CA ALA A 195 9.71 1.44 -14.80
C ALA A 195 8.60 0.40 -14.98
N LEU A 196 7.98 -0.06 -13.87
CA LEU A 196 6.85 -1.00 -13.91
C LEU A 196 5.64 -0.41 -14.65
N MET A 197 5.28 0.84 -14.36
CA MET A 197 4.12 1.50 -14.97
C MET A 197 4.34 1.76 -16.48
N LEU A 198 5.53 2.18 -16.88
CA LEU A 198 5.89 2.37 -18.31
C LEU A 198 5.87 1.05 -19.10
N LEU A 199 6.04 -0.09 -18.45
CA LEU A 199 5.87 -1.42 -19.06
C LEU A 199 4.41 -1.86 -19.20
N GLY A 200 3.45 -1.10 -18.65
CA GLY A 200 2.03 -1.41 -18.71
C GLY A 200 1.39 -1.73 -17.36
N GLY A 201 2.06 -1.42 -16.24
CA GLY A 201 1.46 -1.48 -14.91
C GLY A 201 0.41 -0.41 -14.70
N HIS A 202 -0.44 -0.58 -13.69
CA HIS A 202 -1.63 0.25 -13.46
C HIS A 202 -1.43 1.37 -12.45
N GLY A 203 -0.37 1.32 -11.65
CA GLY A 203 -0.12 2.31 -10.59
C GLY A 203 0.90 1.84 -9.56
N ASN A 204 0.96 2.57 -8.47
CA ASN A 204 1.88 2.29 -7.37
C ASN A 204 1.18 2.36 -6.01
N VAL A 205 1.34 1.33 -5.18
CA VAL A 205 0.92 1.34 -3.77
C VAL A 205 2.09 1.83 -2.91
N SER A 206 2.12 3.12 -2.67
CA SER A 206 3.29 3.92 -2.31
C SER A 206 3.37 4.26 -0.82
N VAL A 207 4.58 4.27 -0.27
CA VAL A 207 4.91 4.89 1.01
C VAL A 207 5.19 6.38 0.83
N THR A 208 5.89 6.77 -0.24
CA THR A 208 6.20 8.17 -0.56
C THR A 208 4.94 9.02 -0.74
N ALA A 209 3.84 8.43 -1.20
CA ALA A 209 2.55 9.11 -1.31
C ALA A 209 2.04 9.68 0.03
N ASN A 210 2.43 9.10 1.19
CA ASN A 210 2.07 9.68 2.49
C ASN A 210 2.57 11.12 2.67
N VAL A 211 3.71 11.48 2.09
CA VAL A 211 4.35 12.78 2.30
C VAL A 211 4.31 13.69 1.08
N ALA A 212 4.08 13.12 -0.11
CA ALA A 212 4.03 13.84 -1.38
C ALA A 212 2.86 13.36 -2.27
N PRO A 213 1.60 13.40 -1.78
CA PRO A 213 0.47 12.79 -2.47
C PRO A 213 0.26 13.33 -3.89
N LYS A 214 0.26 14.64 -4.08
CA LYS A 214 0.09 15.28 -5.39
C LYS A 214 1.19 14.88 -6.38
N LEU A 215 2.45 14.93 -5.94
CA LEU A 215 3.57 14.57 -6.83
C LEU A 215 3.54 13.09 -7.21
N MET A 216 3.12 12.22 -6.29
CA MET A 216 2.96 10.79 -6.59
C MET A 216 1.77 10.52 -7.51
N HIS A 217 0.65 11.23 -7.34
CA HIS A 217 -0.45 11.17 -8.31
C HIS A 217 0.02 11.58 -9.71
N GLU A 218 0.63 12.76 -9.83
CA GLU A 218 1.13 13.27 -11.12
C GLU A 218 2.17 12.34 -11.76
N LEU A 219 3.06 11.74 -10.95
CA LEU A 219 4.05 10.76 -11.40
C LEU A 219 3.39 9.51 -11.96
N CYS A 220 2.44 8.94 -11.21
CA CYS A 220 1.77 7.70 -11.61
C CYS A 220 0.93 7.89 -12.87
N ILE A 221 0.17 8.99 -12.95
CA ILE A 221 -0.63 9.29 -14.15
C ILE A 221 0.29 9.49 -15.37
N ALA A 222 1.35 10.29 -15.24
CA ALA A 222 2.30 10.50 -16.34
C ALA A 222 2.92 9.18 -16.82
N ALA A 223 3.29 8.28 -15.88
CA ALA A 223 3.89 6.99 -16.24
C ALA A 223 2.89 6.06 -16.94
N VAL A 224 1.65 5.98 -16.46
CA VAL A 224 0.60 5.13 -17.04
C VAL A 224 0.16 5.64 -18.40
N GLU A 225 0.13 6.96 -18.62
CA GLU A 225 -0.18 7.59 -19.90
C GLU A 225 0.99 7.55 -20.91
N GLY A 226 2.17 7.08 -20.48
CA GLY A 226 3.37 6.95 -21.32
C GLY A 226 4.18 8.24 -21.47
N ASP A 227 3.90 9.29 -20.68
CA ASP A 227 4.77 10.47 -20.61
C ASP A 227 6.02 10.18 -19.76
N ALA A 228 6.94 9.45 -20.38
CA ALA A 228 8.18 9.03 -19.74
C ALA A 228 9.05 10.21 -19.27
N ARG A 229 8.98 11.37 -19.96
CA ARG A 229 9.78 12.55 -19.59
C ARG A 229 9.28 13.17 -18.29
N LYS A 230 7.97 13.40 -18.18
CA LYS A 230 7.34 13.93 -16.98
C LYS A 230 7.47 12.94 -15.81
N ALA A 231 7.17 11.66 -16.05
CA ALA A 231 7.31 10.62 -15.04
C ALA A 231 8.73 10.52 -14.47
N THR A 232 9.75 10.55 -15.34
CA THR A 232 11.17 10.52 -14.92
C THR A 232 11.55 11.78 -14.15
N ALA A 233 11.12 12.96 -14.58
CA ALA A 233 11.44 14.20 -13.87
C ALA A 233 10.87 14.21 -12.45
N LEU A 234 9.62 13.76 -12.27
CA LEU A 234 8.98 13.64 -10.96
C LEU A 234 9.65 12.55 -10.10
N HIS A 235 9.99 11.41 -10.69
CA HIS A 235 10.72 10.33 -10.03
C HIS A 235 12.08 10.81 -9.49
N MET A 236 12.85 11.49 -10.32
CA MET A 236 14.16 12.01 -9.90
C MET A 236 14.04 13.06 -8.79
N ARG A 237 13.00 13.89 -8.82
CA ARG A 237 12.68 14.81 -7.72
C ARG A 237 12.37 14.09 -6.41
N LEU A 238 11.69 12.93 -6.47
CA LEU A 238 11.27 12.17 -5.30
C LEU A 238 12.24 11.07 -4.88
N LEU A 239 13.34 10.86 -5.62
CA LEU A 239 14.24 9.71 -5.47
C LEU A 239 14.82 9.60 -4.06
N SER A 240 15.21 10.72 -3.46
CA SER A 240 15.71 10.75 -2.09
C SER A 240 14.64 10.29 -1.09
N LEU A 241 13.37 10.69 -1.28
CA LEU A 241 12.26 10.23 -0.44
C LEU A 241 11.98 8.75 -0.63
N HIS A 242 11.96 8.24 -1.87
CA HIS A 242 11.77 6.81 -2.15
C HIS A 242 12.76 5.94 -1.37
N ARG A 243 13.97 6.44 -1.18
CA ARG A 243 15.03 5.76 -0.44
C ARG A 243 14.96 6.00 1.07
N GLU A 244 14.87 7.27 1.49
CA GLU A 244 15.06 7.64 2.89
C GLU A 244 13.82 7.37 3.76
N LEU A 245 12.64 7.18 3.18
CA LEU A 245 11.47 6.69 3.91
C LEU A 245 11.56 5.20 4.30
N PHE A 246 12.65 4.53 3.93
CA PHE A 246 13.02 3.18 4.33
C PHE A 246 14.40 3.11 5.00
N CYS A 247 14.95 4.23 5.45
CA CYS A 247 16.27 4.28 6.10
C CYS A 247 16.30 3.55 7.45
N GLU A 248 15.15 3.38 8.08
CA GLU A 248 14.89 2.58 9.26
C GLU A 248 13.54 1.85 9.09
N PRO A 249 13.14 0.97 10.04
CA PRO A 249 11.90 0.21 9.89
C PRO A 249 10.67 1.11 9.64
N SER A 250 9.97 0.85 8.53
CA SER A 250 8.70 1.51 8.22
C SER A 250 7.62 1.12 9.25
N PRO A 251 6.76 2.07 9.71
CA PRO A 251 6.53 3.38 9.13
C PRO A 251 7.25 4.56 9.83
N ALA A 252 8.19 4.35 10.73
CA ALA A 252 8.79 5.43 11.52
C ALA A 252 9.33 6.59 10.67
N PRO A 253 10.07 6.37 9.55
CA PRO A 253 10.52 7.47 8.69
C PRO A 253 9.37 8.25 8.05
N ALA A 254 8.30 7.57 7.60
CA ALA A 254 7.14 8.23 6.99
C ALA A 254 6.35 9.07 8.00
N LYS A 255 6.15 8.55 9.23
CA LYS A 255 5.50 9.30 10.31
C LYS A 255 6.36 10.50 10.76
N TRP A 256 7.67 10.35 10.83
CA TRP A 256 8.56 11.49 11.06
C TRP A 256 8.39 12.56 9.99
N ALA A 257 8.45 12.19 8.72
CA ALA A 257 8.26 13.13 7.61
C ALA A 257 6.91 13.86 7.69
N LEU A 258 5.82 13.13 7.98
CA LEU A 258 4.49 13.73 8.18
C LEU A 258 4.46 14.69 9.37
N SER A 259 5.18 14.40 10.45
CA SER A 259 5.27 15.31 11.61
C SER A 259 5.99 16.61 11.24
N ARG A 260 7.03 16.53 10.41
CA ARG A 260 7.73 17.71 9.87
C ARG A 260 6.85 18.57 8.98
N LEU A 261 5.88 17.95 8.30
CA LEU A 261 4.86 18.63 7.48
C LEU A 261 3.63 19.08 8.30
N GLY A 262 3.62 18.84 9.62
CA GLY A 262 2.49 19.19 10.50
C GLY A 262 1.21 18.39 10.23
N ARG A 263 1.34 17.15 9.71
CA ARG A 263 0.20 16.31 9.29
C ARG A 263 -0.20 15.25 10.29
N CYS A 264 0.74 14.65 11.02
CA CYS A 264 0.46 13.75 12.13
C CYS A 264 1.62 13.74 13.13
N ARG A 265 1.43 13.08 14.26
CA ARG A 265 2.49 12.82 15.24
C ARG A 265 3.42 11.70 14.74
N PRO A 266 4.71 11.67 15.16
CA PRO A 266 5.67 10.65 14.73
C PRO A 266 5.55 9.33 15.52
N ASP A 267 4.59 9.22 16.44
CA ASP A 267 4.46 8.10 17.37
C ASP A 267 4.16 6.78 16.65
N VAL A 268 4.83 5.72 17.08
CA VAL A 268 4.70 4.35 16.57
C VAL A 268 4.57 3.37 17.73
N ARG A 269 4.03 2.18 17.49
CA ARG A 269 3.95 1.11 18.49
C ARG A 269 5.15 0.16 18.43
N LEU A 270 5.59 -0.31 19.59
CA LEU A 270 6.55 -1.41 19.65
C LEU A 270 6.03 -2.64 18.86
N PRO A 271 6.91 -3.38 18.19
CA PRO A 271 8.37 -3.34 18.27
C PRO A 271 9.04 -2.28 17.38
N ILE A 272 8.29 -1.50 16.63
CA ILE A 272 8.83 -0.34 15.90
C ILE A 272 9.12 0.78 16.92
N THR A 273 10.29 1.39 16.80
CA THR A 273 10.72 2.50 17.66
C THR A 273 10.67 3.83 16.90
N PRO A 274 10.56 4.96 17.63
CA PRO A 274 10.74 6.26 17.00
C PRO A 274 12.04 6.35 16.20
N LEU A 275 12.02 7.13 15.13
CA LEU A 275 13.16 7.34 14.24
C LEU A 275 14.36 7.93 15.01
N THR A 276 15.55 7.38 14.80
CA THR A 276 16.78 7.89 15.42
C THR A 276 17.13 9.29 14.92
N ASP A 277 17.92 10.06 15.67
CA ASP A 277 18.37 11.40 15.25
C ASP A 277 19.08 11.37 13.88
N ALA A 278 19.86 10.31 13.62
CA ALA A 278 20.50 10.11 12.32
C ALA A 278 19.46 9.86 11.20
N GLY A 279 18.45 9.06 11.47
CA GLY A 279 17.33 8.83 10.56
C GLY A 279 16.52 10.11 10.31
N GLN A 280 16.25 10.89 11.35
CA GLN A 280 15.56 12.18 11.26
C GLN A 280 16.30 13.15 10.32
N GLN A 281 17.62 13.27 10.48
CA GLN A 281 18.45 14.13 9.61
C GLN A 281 18.40 13.68 8.14
N ARG A 282 18.41 12.37 7.88
CA ARG A 282 18.32 11.80 6.52
C ARG A 282 16.97 12.10 5.90
N VAL A 283 15.88 11.89 6.62
CA VAL A 283 14.52 12.17 6.14
C VAL A 283 14.31 13.67 5.92
N ASP A 284 14.78 14.54 6.83
CA ASP A 284 14.71 15.99 6.68
C ASP A 284 15.49 16.47 5.44
N ALA A 285 16.66 15.88 5.16
CA ALA A 285 17.43 16.19 3.95
C ALA A 285 16.67 15.78 2.69
N ALA A 286 16.03 14.61 2.68
CA ALA A 286 15.23 14.13 1.56
C ALA A 286 13.98 15.00 1.32
N LEU A 287 13.33 15.49 2.37
CA LEU A 287 12.20 16.43 2.27
C LEU A 287 12.63 17.75 1.61
N ARG A 288 13.81 18.30 2.00
CA ARG A 288 14.36 19.51 1.36
C ARG A 288 14.74 19.28 -0.10
N ASP A 289 15.36 18.15 -0.41
CA ASP A 289 15.74 17.78 -1.78
C ASP A 289 14.52 17.69 -2.69
N ALA A 290 13.41 17.16 -2.18
CA ALA A 290 12.14 17.10 -2.90
C ALA A 290 11.39 18.46 -2.96
N GLY A 291 11.85 19.48 -2.21
CA GLY A 291 11.20 20.80 -2.13
C GLY A 291 9.89 20.78 -1.36
N LEU A 292 9.84 19.99 -0.27
CA LEU A 292 8.69 19.89 0.64
C LEU A 292 8.92 20.58 1.98
N LEU A 293 10.17 20.93 2.30
CA LEU A 293 10.62 21.77 3.43
C LEU A 293 11.47 22.93 2.92
#